data_0ee2f95e8b9ed5a708009e502f3640c8
#
_entry.id   0ee2f95e8b9ed5a708009e502f3640c8
#
_cell.length_a   1.000
_cell.length_b   1.000
_cell.length_c   1.000
_cell.angle_alpha   90.00
_cell.angle_beta   90.00
_cell.angle_gamma   90.00
#
_symmetry.space_group_name_H-M   'P 1'
#
loop_
_entity.id
_entity.type
_entity.pdbx_description
1 polymer ?
#
loop_
_entity_poly.entity_id
_entity_poly.type
_entity_poly.pdbx_seq_one_letter_code
_entity_poly.pdbx_strand_id
1 'polypeptide(L)'
;MLCFKLAWRFVIARKRPMFLSLAGIVFGVSFFVVTQAQTSGFEKFFIQTILGTNGALRISDRFQDTYGTVEQVDDDGDTRFLFHSREGSLYHEGVDQPSLIRDALDDYPELLGVSEVIEGSAVLDTGFRRKSIVLNGIRWEDHLQSSDLNNQIIQGTMNNFSSDQMGVILGSRISQRLGLKIGDRVSLVGGTGNLHLRVSAIFESGVSQIDKNRIYIHLITARSFLGSSSGGSVFQIAINEPEHAPGLAVQLQSALNHRVVSWQERERVWLDVFKALRFSSAITVSCILLLSGLGMFNVFAILVIEKTRDIAILRSMGFSRMDISAIFLWQGTIVLVAGITIGSLFAASGTYLISMIPLRIRGIFSTDSFVVNWDLNHYLWASCIAFVFVAVATWIPARRAARIEPAKIIRETL
;
A
#
# COMPACT_ATOMS: atom_id res chain seq x y z
N MET A 1 -24.10 34.27 21.94
CA MET A 1 -23.53 33.87 23.25
C MET A 1 -24.51 33.12 24.15
N LEU A 2 -25.77 33.54 24.29
CA LEU A 2 -26.78 32.96 25.20
C LEU A 2 -27.09 31.49 24.81
N CYS A 3 -27.32 31.21 23.52
CA CYS A 3 -27.62 29.84 23.03
C CYS A 3 -26.50 28.82 23.34
N PHE A 4 -25.24 29.24 23.24
CA PHE A 4 -24.11 28.38 23.61
C PHE A 4 -24.05 28.06 25.11
N LYS A 5 -24.27 29.03 25.98
CA LYS A 5 -24.32 28.81 27.43
C LYS A 5 -25.46 27.86 27.84
N LEU A 6 -26.62 27.99 27.20
CA LEU A 6 -27.74 27.07 27.41
C LEU A 6 -27.44 25.68 26.91
N ALA A 7 -26.84 25.56 25.71
CA ALA A 7 -26.40 24.25 25.14
C ALA A 7 -25.43 23.53 26.08
N TRP A 8 -24.41 24.24 26.57
CA TRP A 8 -23.44 23.71 27.53
C TRP A 8 -24.09 23.18 28.81
N ARG A 9 -25.04 23.97 29.37
CA ARG A 9 -25.76 23.61 30.58
C ARG A 9 -26.64 22.36 30.37
N PHE A 10 -27.24 22.21 29.19
CA PHE A 10 -28.01 21.00 28.82
C PHE A 10 -27.14 19.75 28.66
N VAL A 11 -25.95 19.88 28.10
CA VAL A 11 -24.97 18.77 27.98
C VAL A 11 -24.61 18.24 29.37
N ILE A 12 -24.30 19.14 30.32
CA ILE A 12 -23.88 18.73 31.68
C ILE A 12 -25.05 18.18 32.51
N ALA A 13 -26.27 18.62 32.26
CA ALA A 13 -27.45 18.18 33.03
C ALA A 13 -27.80 16.70 32.80
N ARG A 14 -27.47 16.13 31.62
CA ARG A 14 -27.81 14.74 31.27
C ARG A 14 -26.55 13.96 30.85
N LYS A 15 -25.71 13.63 31.84
CA LYS A 15 -24.41 12.99 31.61
C LYS A 15 -24.50 11.60 30.96
N ARG A 16 -25.44 10.72 31.37
CA ARG A 16 -25.51 9.33 30.91
C ARG A 16 -25.78 9.17 29.40
N PRO A 17 -26.89 9.72 28.84
CA PRO A 17 -27.16 9.57 27.42
C PRO A 17 -26.17 10.31 26.53
N MET A 18 -25.66 11.47 26.99
CA MET A 18 -24.62 12.23 26.27
C MET A 18 -23.29 11.48 26.24
N PHE A 19 -22.92 10.79 27.32
CA PHE A 19 -21.73 9.96 27.36
C PHE A 19 -21.80 8.81 26.36
N LEU A 20 -22.96 8.15 26.21
CA LEU A 20 -23.13 7.06 25.22
C LEU A 20 -22.94 7.58 23.77
N SER A 21 -23.51 8.73 23.45
CA SER A 21 -23.33 9.37 22.14
C SER A 21 -21.88 9.78 21.90
N LEU A 22 -21.22 10.35 22.91
CA LEU A 22 -19.80 10.72 22.86
C LEU A 22 -18.93 9.48 22.65
N ALA A 23 -19.17 8.42 23.42
CA ALA A 23 -18.43 7.16 23.32
C ALA A 23 -18.53 6.56 21.90
N GLY A 24 -19.71 6.61 21.28
CA GLY A 24 -19.90 6.15 19.91
C GLY A 24 -19.06 6.92 18.90
N ILE A 25 -18.98 8.25 19.00
CA ILE A 25 -18.15 9.08 18.11
C ILE A 25 -16.67 8.84 18.37
N VAL A 26 -16.25 8.79 19.65
CA VAL A 26 -14.86 8.51 20.05
C VAL A 26 -14.42 7.17 19.48
N PHE A 27 -15.22 6.12 19.65
CA PHE A 27 -14.90 4.79 19.15
C PHE A 27 -14.84 4.76 17.61
N GLY A 28 -15.83 5.38 16.95
CA GLY A 28 -15.87 5.45 15.48
C GLY A 28 -14.67 6.16 14.89
N VAL A 29 -14.33 7.36 15.40
CA VAL A 29 -13.16 8.14 14.95
C VAL A 29 -11.86 7.37 15.22
N SER A 30 -11.69 6.82 16.44
CA SER A 30 -10.50 6.06 16.80
C SER A 30 -10.30 4.85 15.89
N PHE A 31 -11.35 4.08 15.69
CA PHE A 31 -11.28 2.86 14.90
C PHE A 31 -11.00 3.18 13.40
N PHE A 32 -11.60 4.27 12.89
CA PHE A 32 -11.31 4.72 11.52
C PHE A 32 -9.83 5.02 11.34
N VAL A 33 -9.28 5.89 12.19
CA VAL A 33 -7.89 6.33 12.08
C VAL A 33 -6.93 5.16 12.21
N VAL A 34 -7.13 4.29 13.22
CA VAL A 34 -6.28 3.12 13.45
C VAL A 34 -6.30 2.17 12.25
N THR A 35 -7.48 1.88 11.70
CA THR A 35 -7.61 0.96 10.55
C THR A 35 -6.96 1.55 9.29
N GLN A 36 -7.13 2.85 9.04
CA GLN A 36 -6.50 3.52 7.90
C GLN A 36 -4.98 3.62 8.07
N ALA A 37 -4.49 3.92 9.28
CA ALA A 37 -3.07 3.96 9.58
C ALA A 37 -2.38 2.60 9.36
N GLN A 38 -3.04 1.51 9.72
CA GLN A 38 -2.55 0.15 9.46
C GLN A 38 -2.52 -0.17 7.96
N THR A 39 -3.64 0.04 7.25
CA THR A 39 -3.73 -0.30 5.84
C THR A 39 -2.73 0.49 5.00
N SER A 40 -2.64 1.81 5.24
CA SER A 40 -1.68 2.66 4.53
C SER A 40 -0.23 2.39 4.94
N GLY A 41 0.01 1.98 6.18
CA GLY A 41 1.33 1.55 6.65
C GLY A 41 1.82 0.32 5.92
N PHE A 42 0.99 -0.71 5.79
CA PHE A 42 1.33 -1.90 5.01
C PHE A 42 1.55 -1.60 3.53
N GLU A 43 0.71 -0.78 2.91
CA GLU A 43 0.88 -0.36 1.52
C GLU A 43 2.22 0.33 1.31
N LYS A 44 2.55 1.31 2.16
CA LYS A 44 3.82 2.04 2.08
C LYS A 44 5.02 1.13 2.27
N PHE A 45 4.97 0.24 3.26
CA PHE A 45 6.01 -0.76 3.48
C PHE A 45 6.20 -1.68 2.27
N PHE A 46 5.10 -2.19 1.70
CA PHE A 46 5.15 -3.03 0.51
C PHE A 46 5.80 -2.30 -0.67
N ILE A 47 5.36 -1.06 -0.95
CA ILE A 47 5.92 -0.25 -2.04
C ILE A 47 7.42 -0.04 -1.83
N GLN A 48 7.85 0.37 -0.63
CA GLN A 48 9.26 0.58 -0.33
C GLN A 48 10.09 -0.71 -0.50
N THR A 49 9.57 -1.84 -0.02
CA THR A 49 10.26 -3.13 -0.16
C THR A 49 10.39 -3.56 -1.63
N ILE A 50 9.34 -3.39 -2.42
CA ILE A 50 9.36 -3.74 -3.85
C ILE A 50 10.31 -2.81 -4.62
N LEU A 51 10.26 -1.52 -4.36
CA LEU A 51 11.18 -0.55 -4.98
C LEU A 51 12.63 -0.86 -4.63
N GLY A 52 12.91 -1.12 -3.35
CA GLY A 52 14.25 -1.46 -2.88
C GLY A 52 14.78 -2.81 -3.37
N THR A 53 13.89 -3.73 -3.81
CA THR A 53 14.31 -5.06 -4.28
C THR A 53 14.31 -5.19 -5.79
N ASN A 54 13.32 -4.58 -6.47
CA ASN A 54 13.08 -4.78 -7.91
C ASN A 54 13.21 -3.49 -8.74
N GLY A 55 13.57 -2.36 -8.11
CA GLY A 55 13.62 -1.05 -8.73
C GLY A 55 12.25 -0.51 -9.17
N ALA A 56 12.25 0.74 -9.64
CA ALA A 56 11.05 1.44 -10.08
C ALA A 56 10.67 1.13 -11.53
N LEU A 57 11.67 0.89 -12.39
CA LEU A 57 11.47 0.53 -13.79
C LEU A 57 12.19 -0.77 -14.10
N ARG A 58 11.64 -1.53 -15.03
CA ARG A 58 12.25 -2.74 -15.58
C ARG A 58 12.20 -2.69 -17.09
N ILE A 59 13.36 -2.82 -17.74
CA ILE A 59 13.46 -3.01 -19.17
C ILE A 59 13.68 -4.49 -19.42
N SER A 60 12.87 -5.07 -20.27
CA SER A 60 12.92 -6.47 -20.66
C SER A 60 13.02 -6.59 -22.18
N ASP A 61 12.39 -7.59 -22.74
CA ASP A 61 12.48 -7.99 -24.14
C ASP A 61 12.34 -6.84 -25.13
N ARG A 62 13.10 -6.94 -26.20
CA ARG A 62 12.88 -6.11 -27.38
C ARG A 62 11.54 -6.46 -28.01
N PHE A 63 10.85 -5.48 -28.58
CA PHE A 63 9.69 -5.75 -29.42
C PHE A 63 10.13 -6.52 -30.66
N GLN A 64 9.68 -7.75 -30.78
CA GLN A 64 10.02 -8.65 -31.86
C GLN A 64 8.75 -9.01 -32.63
N ASP A 65 8.67 -8.59 -33.89
CA ASP A 65 7.61 -9.03 -34.79
C ASP A 65 7.94 -10.44 -35.30
N THR A 66 7.42 -11.45 -34.61
CA THR A 66 7.56 -12.85 -35.01
C THR A 66 6.66 -13.22 -36.20
N TYR A 67 5.66 -12.40 -36.49
CA TYR A 67 4.75 -12.59 -37.62
C TYR A 67 4.74 -11.35 -38.49
N GLY A 68 5.24 -11.50 -39.72
CA GLY A 68 5.03 -10.50 -40.80
C GLY A 68 3.66 -10.74 -41.39
N THR A 69 2.78 -9.75 -41.32
CA THR A 69 1.55 -9.75 -42.13
C THR A 69 1.86 -9.18 -43.51
N VAL A 70 1.76 -9.99 -44.54
CA VAL A 70 1.82 -9.50 -45.91
C VAL A 70 0.38 -9.35 -46.38
N GLU A 71 0.01 -8.11 -46.65
CA GLU A 71 -1.26 -7.79 -47.28
C GLU A 71 -1.10 -8.07 -48.78
N GLN A 72 -1.76 -9.08 -49.28
CA GLN A 72 -1.80 -9.40 -50.71
C GLN A 72 -3.21 -9.11 -51.22
N VAL A 73 -3.30 -8.19 -52.18
CA VAL A 73 -4.54 -7.90 -52.87
C VAL A 73 -4.57 -8.83 -54.09
N ASP A 74 -5.54 -9.74 -54.13
CA ASP A 74 -5.76 -10.60 -55.30
C ASP A 74 -6.33 -9.78 -56.45
N ASP A 75 -6.22 -10.31 -57.70
CA ASP A 75 -6.71 -9.66 -58.93
C ASP A 75 -8.24 -9.39 -58.89
N ASP A 76 -8.98 -10.04 -58.03
CA ASP A 76 -10.41 -9.81 -57.76
C ASP A 76 -10.70 -8.71 -56.69
N GLY A 77 -9.67 -8.02 -56.21
CA GLY A 77 -9.81 -6.93 -55.22
C GLY A 77 -10.12 -7.39 -53.78
N ASP A 78 -9.99 -8.68 -53.47
CA ASP A 78 -10.20 -9.22 -52.15
C ASP A 78 -8.84 -9.22 -51.38
N THR A 79 -8.87 -8.65 -50.17
CA THR A 79 -7.66 -8.51 -49.32
C THR A 79 -7.45 -9.77 -48.50
N ARG A 80 -6.43 -10.54 -48.87
CA ARG A 80 -6.04 -11.72 -48.08
C ARG A 80 -4.85 -11.39 -47.20
N PHE A 81 -4.96 -11.64 -45.93
CA PHE A 81 -3.85 -11.56 -44.97
C PHE A 81 -3.10 -12.88 -44.91
N LEU A 82 -1.91 -12.92 -45.52
CA LEU A 82 -1.00 -14.05 -45.37
C LEU A 82 -0.08 -13.84 -44.19
N PHE A 83 -0.25 -14.66 -43.17
CA PHE A 83 0.69 -14.70 -42.05
C PHE A 83 1.92 -15.49 -42.42
N HIS A 84 3.00 -14.77 -42.67
CA HIS A 84 4.30 -15.40 -42.89
C HIS A 84 5.03 -15.47 -41.56
N SER A 85 5.24 -16.68 -41.05
CA SER A 85 6.24 -16.90 -40.01
C SER A 85 7.61 -16.63 -40.67
N ARG A 86 8.36 -15.67 -40.14
CA ARG A 86 9.78 -15.53 -40.49
C ARG A 86 10.50 -16.78 -39.99
N GLU A 87 10.58 -17.82 -40.82
CA GLU A 87 11.43 -18.97 -40.55
C GLU A 87 12.85 -18.49 -40.29
N GLY A 88 13.30 -18.55 -39.03
CA GLY A 88 14.66 -18.25 -38.64
C GLY A 88 14.82 -17.14 -37.57
N SER A 89 13.83 -16.33 -37.24
CA SER A 89 13.95 -15.43 -36.12
C SER A 89 13.56 -16.17 -34.83
N LEU A 90 14.55 -16.77 -34.20
CA LEU A 90 14.38 -17.28 -32.83
C LEU A 90 14.06 -16.12 -31.90
N TYR A 91 12.98 -16.25 -31.15
CA TYR A 91 12.66 -15.28 -30.09
C TYR A 91 13.81 -15.29 -29.07
N HIS A 92 14.42 -14.13 -28.86
CA HIS A 92 15.43 -13.95 -27.82
C HIS A 92 14.78 -13.25 -26.63
N GLU A 93 14.72 -13.98 -25.52
CA GLU A 93 14.23 -13.42 -24.25
C GLU A 93 15.28 -12.46 -23.69
N GLY A 94 14.82 -11.27 -23.27
CA GLY A 94 15.66 -10.25 -22.67
C GLY A 94 16.30 -9.26 -23.66
N VAL A 95 17.22 -8.46 -23.15
CA VAL A 95 17.91 -7.41 -23.90
C VAL A 95 19.08 -8.01 -24.68
N ASP A 96 19.12 -7.82 -26.01
CA ASP A 96 20.14 -8.39 -26.87
C ASP A 96 21.52 -7.75 -26.76
N GLN A 97 21.56 -6.41 -26.59
CA GLN A 97 22.79 -5.62 -26.53
C GLN A 97 22.79 -4.74 -25.27
N PRO A 98 23.11 -5.31 -24.10
CA PRO A 98 23.03 -4.60 -22.83
C PRO A 98 23.89 -3.33 -22.74
N SER A 99 25.04 -3.30 -23.42
CA SER A 99 25.92 -2.12 -23.43
C SER A 99 25.27 -0.91 -24.10
N LEU A 100 24.60 -1.11 -25.24
CA LEU A 100 23.92 -0.01 -25.94
C LEU A 100 22.75 0.56 -25.14
N ILE A 101 22.02 -0.31 -24.46
CA ILE A 101 20.93 0.15 -23.59
C ILE A 101 21.49 0.92 -22.40
N ARG A 102 22.59 0.47 -21.81
CA ARG A 102 23.26 1.19 -20.71
C ARG A 102 23.70 2.58 -21.15
N ASP A 103 24.42 2.68 -22.27
CA ASP A 103 24.91 3.96 -22.81
C ASP A 103 23.74 4.91 -23.10
N ALA A 104 22.64 4.40 -23.63
CA ALA A 104 21.43 5.19 -23.87
C ALA A 104 20.72 5.65 -22.58
N LEU A 105 20.86 4.91 -21.49
CA LEU A 105 20.26 5.28 -20.19
C LEU A 105 21.08 6.34 -19.44
N ASP A 106 22.36 6.49 -19.74
CA ASP A 106 23.22 7.51 -19.11
C ASP A 106 22.79 8.95 -19.45
N ASP A 107 22.04 9.15 -20.54
CA ASP A 107 21.49 10.45 -20.95
C ASP A 107 20.28 10.92 -20.10
N TYR A 108 19.76 10.08 -19.19
CA TYR A 108 18.57 10.38 -18.38
C TYR A 108 18.95 10.73 -16.92
N PRO A 109 18.91 12.00 -16.54
CA PRO A 109 19.35 12.45 -15.21
C PRO A 109 18.40 12.05 -14.07
N GLU A 110 17.17 11.59 -14.39
CA GLU A 110 16.17 11.14 -13.41
C GLU A 110 16.51 9.75 -12.83
N LEU A 111 17.44 9.03 -13.48
CA LEU A 111 17.85 7.69 -13.06
C LEU A 111 18.89 7.77 -11.95
N LEU A 112 18.63 7.13 -10.82
CA LEU A 112 19.56 7.03 -9.68
C LEU A 112 20.58 5.92 -9.87
N GLY A 113 20.15 4.82 -10.49
CA GLY A 113 20.99 3.65 -10.69
C GLY A 113 20.39 2.69 -11.70
N VAL A 114 21.26 2.08 -12.50
CA VAL A 114 20.91 1.14 -13.54
C VAL A 114 21.68 -0.15 -13.31
N SER A 115 20.97 -1.26 -13.09
CA SER A 115 21.57 -2.58 -12.89
C SER A 115 21.13 -3.55 -13.96
N GLU A 116 22.11 -4.14 -14.63
CA GLU A 116 21.88 -5.30 -15.47
C GLU A 116 21.73 -6.55 -14.61
N VAL A 117 20.63 -7.28 -14.81
CA VAL A 117 20.31 -8.51 -14.07
C VAL A 117 20.02 -9.63 -15.09
N ILE A 118 20.64 -10.78 -14.92
CA ILE A 118 20.27 -12.00 -15.63
C ILE A 118 19.42 -12.85 -14.73
N GLU A 119 18.21 -13.15 -15.16
CA GLU A 119 17.28 -14.00 -14.41
C GLU A 119 17.22 -15.40 -15.04
N GLY A 120 17.11 -16.39 -14.19
CA GLY A 120 16.95 -17.77 -14.61
C GLY A 120 16.40 -18.66 -13.51
N SER A 121 15.98 -19.85 -13.88
CA SER A 121 15.53 -20.85 -12.93
C SER A 121 16.60 -21.93 -12.73
N ALA A 122 16.84 -22.30 -11.48
CA ALA A 122 17.78 -23.36 -11.14
C ALA A 122 17.26 -24.18 -9.96
N VAL A 123 17.88 -25.32 -9.72
CA VAL A 123 17.63 -26.14 -8.54
C VAL A 123 18.83 -26.04 -7.62
N LEU A 124 18.62 -25.52 -6.41
CA LEU A 124 19.62 -25.55 -5.35
C LEU A 124 19.66 -26.92 -4.71
N ASP A 125 20.80 -27.59 -4.79
CA ASP A 125 21.02 -28.92 -4.24
C ASP A 125 22.08 -28.88 -3.12
N THR A 126 21.71 -29.34 -1.95
CA THR A 126 22.61 -29.46 -0.78
C THR A 126 23.10 -30.89 -0.54
N GLY A 127 22.82 -31.81 -1.47
CA GLY A 127 23.08 -33.23 -1.31
C GLY A 127 21.96 -33.96 -0.56
N PHE A 128 21.29 -33.31 0.39
CA PHE A 128 20.20 -33.91 1.17
C PHE A 128 18.82 -33.35 0.78
N ARG A 129 18.76 -32.12 0.29
CA ARG A 129 17.52 -31.42 -0.07
C ARG A 129 17.71 -30.63 -1.35
N ARG A 130 16.66 -30.65 -2.16
CA ARG A 130 16.58 -29.87 -3.41
C ARG A 130 15.48 -28.83 -3.33
N LYS A 131 15.72 -27.69 -3.93
CA LYS A 131 14.73 -26.61 -4.00
C LYS A 131 14.87 -25.83 -5.28
N SER A 132 13.76 -25.65 -6.01
CA SER A 132 13.69 -24.74 -7.15
C SER A 132 13.81 -23.30 -6.65
N ILE A 133 14.64 -22.50 -7.32
CA ILE A 133 14.92 -21.10 -6.99
C ILE A 133 14.97 -20.25 -8.27
N VAL A 134 14.80 -18.95 -8.09
CA VAL A 134 15.06 -17.94 -9.11
C VAL A 134 16.47 -17.41 -8.89
N LEU A 135 17.30 -17.59 -9.90
CA LEU A 135 18.67 -17.10 -9.92
C LEU A 135 18.70 -15.70 -10.49
N ASN A 136 19.32 -14.77 -9.78
CA ASN A 136 19.60 -13.43 -10.24
C ASN A 136 21.11 -13.22 -10.31
N GLY A 137 21.63 -13.09 -11.53
CA GLY A 137 23.01 -12.72 -11.78
C GLY A 137 23.14 -11.21 -11.79
N ILE A 138 23.97 -10.65 -10.91
CA ILE A 138 24.11 -9.20 -10.73
C ILE A 138 25.60 -8.77 -10.81
N ARG A 139 25.82 -7.53 -11.27
CA ARG A 139 27.06 -6.80 -10.98
C ARG A 139 26.81 -6.00 -9.71
N TRP A 140 27.53 -6.32 -8.67
CA TRP A 140 27.23 -5.83 -7.34
C TRP A 140 27.32 -4.29 -7.21
N GLU A 141 28.29 -3.64 -7.91
CA GLU A 141 28.45 -2.19 -7.89
C GLU A 141 27.21 -1.46 -8.42
N ASP A 142 26.72 -1.91 -9.58
CA ASP A 142 25.55 -1.32 -10.23
C ASP A 142 24.26 -1.64 -9.44
N HIS A 143 24.19 -2.86 -8.92
CA HIS A 143 23.00 -3.31 -8.21
C HIS A 143 22.78 -2.58 -6.86
N LEU A 144 23.85 -2.17 -6.19
CA LEU A 144 23.76 -1.35 -4.98
C LEU A 144 23.21 0.07 -5.23
N GLN A 145 23.34 0.59 -6.45
CA GLN A 145 22.76 1.89 -6.83
C GLN A 145 21.27 1.76 -7.19
N SER A 146 20.85 0.59 -7.64
CA SER A 146 19.48 0.34 -8.11
C SER A 146 18.60 -0.41 -7.11
N SER A 147 19.17 -0.88 -5.97
CA SER A 147 18.46 -1.68 -4.97
C SER A 147 19.02 -1.47 -3.55
N ASP A 148 18.20 -1.79 -2.56
CA ASP A 148 18.54 -1.76 -1.14
C ASP A 148 19.18 -3.07 -0.64
N LEU A 149 19.71 -3.92 -1.52
CA LEU A 149 20.21 -5.25 -1.16
C LEU A 149 21.25 -5.21 -0.03
N ASN A 150 22.10 -4.18 0.02
CA ASN A 150 23.07 -4.03 1.08
C ASN A 150 22.43 -3.89 2.47
N ASN A 151 21.34 -3.14 2.57
CA ASN A 151 20.59 -2.94 3.81
C ASN A 151 19.75 -4.16 4.19
N GLN A 152 19.49 -5.06 3.24
CA GLN A 152 18.74 -6.29 3.44
C GLN A 152 19.61 -7.46 3.93
N ILE A 153 20.93 -7.33 3.94
CA ILE A 153 21.83 -8.39 4.44
C ILE A 153 21.74 -8.49 5.95
N ILE A 154 21.30 -9.66 6.43
CA ILE A 154 21.17 -9.98 7.86
C ILE A 154 22.35 -10.77 8.43
N GLN A 155 23.07 -11.50 7.59
CA GLN A 155 24.25 -12.26 7.95
C GLN A 155 25.27 -12.21 6.81
N GLY A 156 26.55 -12.08 7.15
CA GLY A 156 27.62 -11.87 6.18
C GLY A 156 27.79 -10.41 5.80
N THR A 157 28.54 -10.16 4.74
CA THR A 157 28.79 -8.81 4.23
C THR A 157 28.81 -8.83 2.69
N MET A 158 28.50 -7.71 2.08
CA MET A 158 28.62 -7.56 0.62
C MET A 158 30.09 -7.71 0.17
N ASN A 159 31.04 -7.32 1.01
CA ASN A 159 32.47 -7.52 0.71
C ASN A 159 32.87 -8.99 0.57
N ASN A 160 32.26 -9.89 1.35
CA ASN A 160 32.51 -11.32 1.20
C ASN A 160 31.96 -11.86 -0.14
N PHE A 161 30.89 -11.29 -0.63
CA PHE A 161 30.33 -11.64 -1.93
C PHE A 161 31.19 -11.08 -3.07
N SER A 162 31.60 -9.80 -2.98
CA SER A 162 32.39 -9.15 -4.03
C SER A 162 33.77 -9.76 -4.23
N SER A 163 34.38 -10.30 -3.16
CA SER A 163 35.71 -10.92 -3.22
C SER A 163 35.71 -12.37 -3.72
N ASP A 164 34.57 -13.06 -3.77
CA ASP A 164 34.46 -14.45 -4.17
C ASP A 164 33.51 -14.60 -5.38
N GLN A 165 34.08 -14.80 -6.56
CA GLN A 165 33.30 -14.98 -7.79
C GLN A 165 32.32 -16.19 -7.74
N MET A 166 32.60 -17.18 -6.88
CA MET A 166 31.71 -18.32 -6.63
C MET A 166 30.82 -18.08 -5.40
N GLY A 167 30.75 -16.85 -4.93
CA GLY A 167 29.89 -16.46 -3.83
C GLY A 167 28.40 -16.45 -4.23
N VAL A 168 27.55 -16.84 -3.28
CA VAL A 168 26.10 -16.75 -3.42
C VAL A 168 25.48 -16.02 -2.21
N ILE A 169 24.51 -15.14 -2.48
CA ILE A 169 23.66 -14.54 -1.46
C ILE A 169 22.34 -15.28 -1.47
N LEU A 170 21.95 -15.85 -0.32
CA LEU A 170 20.72 -16.63 -0.17
C LEU A 170 19.64 -15.84 0.54
N GLY A 171 18.38 -16.00 0.13
CA GLY A 171 17.26 -15.51 0.91
C GLY A 171 17.16 -16.21 2.27
N SER A 172 16.78 -15.47 3.32
CA SER A 172 16.71 -15.94 4.71
C SER A 172 15.86 -17.20 4.86
N ARG A 173 14.77 -17.30 4.12
CA ARG A 173 13.88 -18.48 4.14
C ARG A 173 14.47 -19.70 3.43
N ILE A 174 15.34 -19.50 2.42
CA ILE A 174 16.08 -20.59 1.79
C ILE A 174 17.08 -21.16 2.79
N SER A 175 17.89 -20.28 3.40
CA SER A 175 18.87 -20.64 4.42
C SER A 175 18.23 -21.44 5.57
N GLN A 176 17.15 -20.91 6.17
CA GLN A 176 16.44 -21.56 7.27
C GLN A 176 15.88 -22.95 6.87
N ARG A 177 15.27 -23.06 5.68
CA ARG A 177 14.64 -24.30 5.22
C ARG A 177 15.64 -25.40 4.89
N LEU A 178 16.79 -25.01 4.35
CA LEU A 178 17.84 -25.95 3.97
C LEU A 178 18.90 -26.16 5.06
N GLY A 179 18.88 -25.34 6.12
CA GLY A 179 19.85 -25.37 7.23
C GLY A 179 21.22 -24.84 6.84
N LEU A 180 21.30 -23.94 5.85
CA LEU A 180 22.55 -23.39 5.31
C LEU A 180 23.04 -22.22 6.15
N LYS A 181 24.35 -22.16 6.32
CA LYS A 181 25.07 -21.08 7.01
C LYS A 181 26.11 -20.44 6.08
N ILE A 182 26.64 -19.28 6.49
CA ILE A 182 27.76 -18.66 5.79
C ILE A 182 28.93 -19.62 5.72
N GLY A 183 29.55 -19.71 4.54
CA GLY A 183 30.67 -20.57 4.27
C GLY A 183 30.33 -21.97 3.76
N ASP A 184 29.07 -22.40 3.88
CA ASP A 184 28.62 -23.70 3.36
C ASP A 184 28.72 -23.75 1.83
N ARG A 185 28.94 -24.93 1.29
CA ARG A 185 28.97 -25.19 -0.14
C ARG A 185 27.63 -25.72 -0.59
N VAL A 186 27.14 -25.18 -1.73
CA VAL A 186 25.89 -25.57 -2.37
C VAL A 186 26.12 -25.80 -3.85
N SER A 187 25.32 -26.63 -4.46
CA SER A 187 25.36 -26.89 -5.89
C SER A 187 24.11 -26.33 -6.55
N LEU A 188 24.27 -25.57 -7.62
CA LEU A 188 23.18 -25.23 -8.54
C LEU A 188 23.14 -26.26 -9.66
N VAL A 189 21.97 -26.81 -9.89
CA VAL A 189 21.71 -27.80 -10.95
C VAL A 189 20.75 -27.16 -11.96
N GLY A 190 21.10 -27.18 -13.22
CA GLY A 190 20.31 -26.57 -14.32
C GLY A 190 21.21 -25.94 -15.35
N GLY A 191 20.63 -25.18 -16.28
CA GLY A 191 21.39 -24.50 -17.31
C GLY A 191 22.32 -25.46 -18.08
N THR A 192 23.60 -25.10 -18.17
CA THR A 192 24.63 -25.91 -18.87
C THR A 192 25.27 -27.02 -18.01
N GLY A 193 24.86 -27.18 -16.74
CA GLY A 193 25.46 -28.20 -15.87
C GLY A 193 25.28 -27.93 -14.38
N ASN A 194 26.28 -28.37 -13.60
CA ASN A 194 26.32 -28.18 -12.16
C ASN A 194 27.35 -27.10 -11.79
N LEU A 195 26.93 -26.12 -10.97
CA LEU A 195 27.79 -25.07 -10.48
C LEU A 195 27.91 -25.14 -8.96
N HIS A 196 29.14 -25.20 -8.44
CA HIS A 196 29.41 -25.19 -7.00
C HIS A 196 29.65 -23.78 -6.51
N LEU A 197 28.86 -23.38 -5.53
CA LEU A 197 28.90 -22.05 -4.95
C LEU A 197 29.17 -22.11 -3.44
N ARG A 198 29.62 -20.99 -2.87
CA ARG A 198 29.82 -20.81 -1.45
C ARG A 198 28.87 -19.72 -0.92
N VAL A 199 28.22 -19.99 0.19
CA VAL A 199 27.32 -19.01 0.83
C VAL A 199 28.14 -17.85 1.41
N SER A 200 28.04 -16.66 0.81
CA SER A 200 28.78 -15.46 1.23
C SER A 200 27.95 -14.57 2.14
N ALA A 201 26.63 -14.50 1.90
CA ALA A 201 25.72 -13.69 2.69
C ALA A 201 24.29 -14.25 2.68
N ILE A 202 23.48 -13.80 3.64
CA ILE A 202 22.05 -14.12 3.73
C ILE A 202 21.29 -12.80 3.80
N PHE A 203 20.30 -12.63 2.93
CA PHE A 203 19.46 -11.41 2.90
C PHE A 203 18.02 -11.70 3.35
N GLU A 204 17.35 -10.67 3.86
CA GLU A 204 15.93 -10.66 4.18
C GLU A 204 15.31 -9.39 3.60
N SER A 205 14.50 -9.54 2.54
CA SER A 205 13.86 -8.41 1.86
C SER A 205 12.65 -7.88 2.61
N GLY A 206 12.11 -8.67 3.54
CA GLY A 206 10.83 -8.41 4.18
C GLY A 206 9.62 -9.02 3.44
N VAL A 207 9.77 -9.45 2.18
CA VAL A 207 8.74 -10.16 1.42
C VAL A 207 9.08 -11.64 1.34
N SER A 208 8.31 -12.45 2.04
CA SER A 208 8.58 -13.89 2.17
C SER A 208 8.66 -14.65 0.85
N GLN A 209 7.96 -14.19 -0.19
CA GLN A 209 8.00 -14.79 -1.52
C GLN A 209 9.38 -14.63 -2.16
N ILE A 210 10.01 -13.48 -2.00
CA ILE A 210 11.36 -13.17 -2.47
C ILE A 210 12.37 -14.00 -1.66
N ASP A 211 12.30 -13.94 -0.33
CA ASP A 211 13.22 -14.60 0.58
C ASP A 211 13.19 -16.14 0.46
N LYS A 212 12.07 -16.70 -0.02
CA LYS A 212 11.91 -18.13 -0.24
C LYS A 212 12.52 -18.65 -1.53
N ASN A 213 12.59 -17.81 -2.56
CA ASN A 213 12.83 -18.30 -3.90
C ASN A 213 14.04 -17.64 -4.58
N ARG A 214 14.50 -16.47 -4.13
CA ARG A 214 15.53 -15.69 -4.82
C ARG A 214 16.92 -15.96 -4.22
N ILE A 215 17.91 -16.07 -5.12
CA ILE A 215 19.33 -16.04 -4.79
C ILE A 215 20.04 -15.07 -5.73
N TYR A 216 21.17 -14.51 -5.26
CA TYR A 216 22.01 -13.65 -6.09
C TYR A 216 23.39 -14.28 -6.27
N ILE A 217 23.91 -14.26 -7.50
CA ILE A 217 25.27 -14.64 -7.85
C ILE A 217 25.89 -13.57 -8.77
N HIS A 218 27.17 -13.67 -9.05
CA HIS A 218 27.82 -12.74 -9.96
C HIS A 218 27.29 -12.87 -11.38
N LEU A 219 27.14 -11.73 -12.08
CA LEU A 219 26.60 -11.65 -13.43
C LEU A 219 27.32 -12.59 -14.42
N ILE A 220 28.65 -12.58 -14.38
CA ILE A 220 29.49 -13.42 -15.27
C ILE A 220 29.25 -14.90 -15.00
N THR A 221 29.18 -15.28 -13.72
CA THR A 221 28.90 -16.65 -13.30
C THR A 221 27.51 -17.10 -13.72
N ALA A 222 26.51 -16.22 -13.60
CA ALA A 222 25.14 -16.47 -14.06
C ALA A 222 25.07 -16.66 -15.58
N ARG A 223 25.75 -15.82 -16.36
CA ARG A 223 25.83 -15.95 -17.81
C ARG A 223 26.39 -17.30 -18.24
N SER A 224 27.51 -17.67 -17.65
CA SER A 224 28.15 -18.97 -17.95
C SER A 224 27.24 -20.13 -17.58
N PHE A 225 26.57 -20.08 -16.42
CA PHE A 225 25.70 -21.15 -15.96
C PHE A 225 24.42 -21.30 -16.79
N LEU A 226 23.82 -20.20 -17.21
CA LEU A 226 22.59 -20.21 -18.01
C LEU A 226 22.86 -20.40 -19.52
N GLY A 227 24.12 -20.38 -19.95
CA GLY A 227 24.48 -20.53 -21.36
C GLY A 227 24.12 -19.32 -22.23
N SER A 228 23.84 -18.17 -21.62
CA SER A 228 23.48 -16.94 -22.32
C SER A 228 24.75 -16.14 -22.62
N SER A 229 25.35 -16.36 -23.77
CA SER A 229 26.58 -15.67 -24.19
C SER A 229 26.37 -14.17 -24.50
N SER A 230 25.20 -13.84 -25.06
CA SER A 230 24.75 -12.47 -25.32
C SER A 230 23.23 -12.42 -25.22
N GLY A 231 22.67 -11.42 -24.53
CA GLY A 231 21.23 -11.32 -24.32
C GLY A 231 20.74 -12.03 -23.04
N GLY A 232 19.43 -12.11 -22.87
CA GLY A 232 18.77 -12.69 -21.69
C GLY A 232 18.83 -11.81 -20.45
N SER A 233 19.36 -10.59 -20.56
CA SER A 233 19.42 -9.61 -19.45
C SER A 233 18.14 -8.80 -19.36
N VAL A 234 17.84 -8.37 -18.15
CA VAL A 234 16.86 -7.31 -17.88
C VAL A 234 17.56 -6.16 -17.18
N PHE A 235 17.08 -4.94 -17.39
CA PHE A 235 17.57 -3.81 -16.61
C PHE A 235 16.60 -3.48 -15.49
N GLN A 236 17.12 -3.38 -14.29
CA GLN A 236 16.44 -2.87 -13.12
C GLN A 236 16.95 -1.45 -12.85
N ILE A 237 16.02 -0.51 -12.73
CA ILE A 237 16.34 0.92 -12.66
C ILE A 237 15.69 1.52 -11.43
N ALA A 238 16.48 2.24 -10.63
CA ALA A 238 16.00 3.12 -9.57
C ALA A 238 15.87 4.54 -10.09
N ILE A 239 14.83 5.26 -9.66
CA ILE A 239 14.58 6.66 -10.02
C ILE A 239 14.33 7.50 -8.77
N ASN A 240 14.57 8.81 -8.88
CA ASN A 240 14.36 9.76 -7.78
C ASN A 240 12.91 9.79 -7.29
N GLU A 241 11.96 9.81 -8.21
CA GLU A 241 10.54 9.93 -7.91
C GLU A 241 9.77 8.72 -8.47
N PRO A 242 9.61 7.65 -7.67
CA PRO A 242 8.96 6.41 -8.12
C PRO A 242 7.53 6.59 -8.63
N GLU A 243 6.85 7.66 -8.22
CA GLU A 243 5.49 7.95 -8.67
C GLU A 243 5.43 8.34 -10.14
N HIS A 244 6.51 8.94 -10.69
CA HIS A 244 6.62 9.32 -12.10
C HIS A 244 7.08 8.18 -13.03
N ALA A 245 7.33 6.99 -12.48
CA ALA A 245 7.77 5.82 -13.24
C ALA A 245 6.88 5.49 -14.46
N PRO A 246 5.52 5.60 -14.43
CA PRO A 246 4.72 5.29 -15.60
C PRO A 246 4.97 6.22 -16.80
N GLY A 247 5.17 7.52 -16.56
CA GLY A 247 5.48 8.49 -17.61
C GLY A 247 6.85 8.22 -18.24
N LEU A 248 7.86 7.99 -17.39
CA LEU A 248 9.21 7.68 -17.82
C LEU A 248 9.28 6.31 -18.55
N ALA A 249 8.48 5.33 -18.13
CA ALA A 249 8.38 4.03 -18.80
C ALA A 249 7.93 4.19 -20.27
N VAL A 250 6.93 5.02 -20.55
CA VAL A 250 6.45 5.28 -21.92
C VAL A 250 7.52 5.97 -22.76
N GLN A 251 8.23 6.94 -22.19
CA GLN A 251 9.33 7.64 -22.89
C GLN A 251 10.47 6.69 -23.24
N LEU A 252 10.97 5.93 -22.26
CA LEU A 252 12.04 4.96 -22.47
C LEU A 252 11.62 3.84 -23.43
N GLN A 253 10.37 3.38 -23.36
CA GLN A 253 9.86 2.35 -24.28
C GLN A 253 9.89 2.82 -25.74
N SER A 254 9.51 4.07 -26.00
CA SER A 254 9.54 4.64 -27.35
C SER A 254 10.96 4.90 -27.87
N ALA A 255 11.88 5.28 -26.97
CA ALA A 255 13.28 5.56 -27.32
C ALA A 255 14.10 4.28 -27.56
N LEU A 256 13.92 3.27 -26.73
CA LEU A 256 14.74 2.06 -26.72
C LEU A 256 14.19 0.90 -27.55
N ASN A 257 12.94 0.98 -28.01
CA ASN A 257 12.23 -0.13 -28.67
C ASN A 257 12.24 -1.45 -27.86
N HIS A 258 12.18 -1.32 -26.54
CA HIS A 258 12.10 -2.42 -25.57
C HIS A 258 10.89 -2.25 -24.70
N ARG A 259 10.39 -3.35 -24.14
CA ARG A 259 9.31 -3.31 -23.16
C ARG A 259 9.82 -2.73 -21.86
N VAL A 260 9.31 -1.56 -21.48
CA VAL A 260 9.62 -0.89 -20.22
C VAL A 260 8.37 -0.91 -19.34
N VAL A 261 8.50 -1.53 -18.19
CA VAL A 261 7.38 -1.72 -17.26
C VAL A 261 7.67 -0.97 -15.96
N SER A 262 6.75 -0.13 -15.54
CA SER A 262 6.83 0.54 -14.23
C SER A 262 6.45 -0.41 -13.09
N TRP A 263 6.89 -0.09 -11.88
CA TRP A 263 6.52 -0.85 -10.70
C TRP A 263 5.00 -0.86 -10.46
N GLN A 264 4.30 0.24 -10.80
CA GLN A 264 2.84 0.34 -10.66
C GLN A 264 2.12 -0.65 -11.58
N GLU A 265 2.62 -0.84 -12.80
CA GLU A 265 2.06 -1.82 -13.73
C GLU A 265 2.38 -3.25 -13.28
N ARG A 266 3.62 -3.48 -12.87
CA ARG A 266 4.10 -4.80 -12.41
C ARG A 266 3.37 -5.27 -11.16
N GLU A 267 3.14 -4.37 -10.20
CA GLU A 267 2.52 -4.68 -8.92
C GLU A 267 1.03 -4.28 -8.87
N ARG A 268 0.39 -4.07 -10.03
CA ARG A 268 -0.99 -3.60 -10.16
C ARG A 268 -1.97 -4.40 -9.31
N VAL A 269 -1.82 -5.73 -9.29
CA VAL A 269 -2.70 -6.62 -8.51
C VAL A 269 -2.65 -6.27 -7.02
N TRP A 270 -1.46 -6.06 -6.47
CA TRP A 270 -1.29 -5.69 -5.06
C TRP A 270 -1.84 -4.29 -4.76
N LEU A 271 -1.60 -3.33 -5.65
CA LEU A 271 -2.14 -1.98 -5.51
C LEU A 271 -3.67 -1.98 -5.53
N ASP A 272 -4.28 -2.79 -6.38
CA ASP A 272 -5.74 -2.94 -6.44
C ASP A 272 -6.29 -3.63 -5.18
N VAL A 273 -5.57 -4.61 -4.61
CA VAL A 273 -5.92 -5.21 -3.31
C VAL A 273 -5.86 -4.17 -2.19
N PHE A 274 -4.82 -3.33 -2.12
CA PHE A 274 -4.74 -2.27 -1.11
C PHE A 274 -5.85 -1.22 -1.27
N LYS A 275 -6.19 -0.83 -2.51
CA LYS A 275 -7.34 0.05 -2.78
C LYS A 275 -8.65 -0.57 -2.29
N ALA A 276 -8.89 -1.86 -2.59
CA ALA A 276 -10.07 -2.58 -2.15
C ALA A 276 -10.14 -2.67 -0.62
N LEU A 277 -9.02 -2.95 0.06
CA LEU A 277 -8.96 -2.97 1.52
C LEU A 277 -9.26 -1.61 2.14
N ARG A 278 -8.70 -0.52 1.59
CA ARG A 278 -8.99 0.84 2.05
C ARG A 278 -10.46 1.19 1.87
N PHE A 279 -11.04 0.87 0.73
CA PHE A 279 -12.45 1.12 0.47
C PHE A 279 -13.37 0.30 1.37
N SER A 280 -13.09 -1.00 1.53
CA SER A 280 -13.84 -1.88 2.42
C SER A 280 -13.79 -1.42 3.88
N SER A 281 -12.60 -1.06 4.38
CA SER A 281 -12.46 -0.54 5.73
C SER A 281 -13.18 0.79 5.91
N ALA A 282 -13.12 1.69 4.93
CA ALA A 282 -13.84 2.97 4.97
C ALA A 282 -15.36 2.76 5.04
N ILE A 283 -15.93 1.83 4.27
CA ILE A 283 -17.35 1.49 4.33
C ILE A 283 -17.70 0.94 5.72
N THR A 284 -16.95 -0.05 6.20
CA THR A 284 -17.22 -0.68 7.51
C THR A 284 -17.24 0.34 8.63
N VAL A 285 -16.26 1.24 8.65
CA VAL A 285 -16.20 2.26 9.70
C VAL A 285 -17.25 3.34 9.52
N SER A 286 -17.60 3.69 8.27
CA SER A 286 -18.72 4.60 8.01
C SER A 286 -20.04 4.02 8.53
N CYS A 287 -20.25 2.71 8.43
CA CYS A 287 -21.42 2.05 9.04
C CYS A 287 -21.40 2.17 10.58
N ILE A 288 -20.24 2.03 11.23
CA ILE A 288 -20.10 2.21 12.68
C ILE A 288 -20.41 3.66 13.07
N LEU A 289 -19.90 4.64 12.33
CA LEU A 289 -20.19 6.05 12.57
C LEU A 289 -21.66 6.40 12.31
N LEU A 290 -22.29 5.79 11.30
CA LEU A 290 -23.72 5.92 11.05
C LEU A 290 -24.54 5.38 12.23
N LEU A 291 -24.19 4.19 12.75
CA LEU A 291 -24.85 3.61 13.93
C LEU A 291 -24.68 4.53 15.16
N SER A 292 -23.52 5.10 15.37
CA SER A 292 -23.27 6.10 16.41
C SER A 292 -24.13 7.38 16.21
N GLY A 293 -24.28 7.82 14.98
CA GLY A 293 -25.18 8.93 14.62
C GLY A 293 -26.64 8.61 14.91
N LEU A 294 -27.13 7.40 14.62
CA LEU A 294 -28.47 6.97 14.97
C LEU A 294 -28.67 6.91 16.50
N GLY A 295 -27.69 6.45 17.26
CA GLY A 295 -27.70 6.50 18.71
C GLY A 295 -27.83 7.96 19.22
N MET A 296 -27.05 8.86 18.65
CA MET A 296 -27.14 10.29 18.97
C MET A 296 -28.50 10.88 18.61
N PHE A 297 -29.05 10.56 17.43
CA PHE A 297 -30.38 10.97 17.02
C PHE A 297 -31.44 10.57 18.07
N ASN A 298 -31.43 9.33 18.55
CA ASN A 298 -32.36 8.84 19.57
C ASN A 298 -32.22 9.61 20.87
N VAL A 299 -30.99 9.88 21.32
CA VAL A 299 -30.73 10.68 22.53
C VAL A 299 -31.29 12.09 22.40
N PHE A 300 -31.06 12.74 21.26
CA PHE A 300 -31.60 14.08 21.00
C PHE A 300 -33.12 14.10 20.87
N ALA A 301 -33.72 13.08 20.25
CA ALA A 301 -35.18 12.95 20.13
C ALA A 301 -35.85 12.84 21.51
N ILE A 302 -35.30 12.01 22.38
CA ILE A 302 -35.78 11.86 23.78
C ILE A 302 -35.60 13.18 24.52
N LEU A 303 -34.46 13.83 24.40
CA LEU A 303 -34.14 15.10 25.05
C LEU A 303 -35.11 16.22 24.61
N VAL A 304 -35.50 16.27 23.36
CA VAL A 304 -36.52 17.23 22.85
C VAL A 304 -37.86 16.99 23.53
N ILE A 305 -38.30 15.73 23.65
CA ILE A 305 -39.56 15.36 24.29
C ILE A 305 -39.55 15.77 25.77
N GLU A 306 -38.50 15.43 26.50
CA GLU A 306 -38.36 15.76 27.93
C GLU A 306 -38.26 17.27 28.18
N LYS A 307 -37.67 18.03 27.28
CA LYS A 307 -37.47 19.46 27.35
C LYS A 307 -38.58 20.27 26.68
N THR A 308 -39.66 19.64 26.30
CA THR A 308 -40.78 20.28 25.59
C THR A 308 -41.37 21.48 26.40
N ARG A 309 -41.50 21.29 27.71
CA ARG A 309 -41.98 22.38 28.61
C ARG A 309 -41.00 23.55 28.69
N ASP A 310 -39.71 23.26 28.88
CA ASP A 310 -38.68 24.32 28.92
C ASP A 310 -38.60 25.08 27.60
N ILE A 311 -38.74 24.37 26.47
CA ILE A 311 -38.78 24.96 25.12
C ILE A 311 -40.00 25.87 24.96
N ALA A 312 -41.19 25.44 25.44
CA ALA A 312 -42.41 26.23 25.39
C ALA A 312 -42.26 27.56 26.20
N ILE A 313 -41.66 27.50 27.41
CA ILE A 313 -41.35 28.67 28.25
C ILE A 313 -40.37 29.59 27.51
N LEU A 314 -39.28 29.10 26.97
CA LEU A 314 -38.31 29.90 26.21
C LEU A 314 -38.98 30.59 24.99
N ARG A 315 -39.86 29.86 24.29
CA ARG A 315 -40.62 30.40 23.16
C ARG A 315 -41.62 31.49 23.59
N SER A 316 -42.27 31.37 24.73
CA SER A 316 -43.16 32.41 25.30
C SER A 316 -42.39 33.63 25.76
N MET A 317 -41.11 33.51 26.10
CA MET A 317 -40.20 34.59 26.45
C MET A 317 -39.59 35.31 25.22
N GLY A 318 -40.01 34.92 24.00
CA GLY A 318 -39.59 35.60 22.76
C GLY A 318 -38.45 34.93 21.98
N PHE A 319 -37.97 33.74 22.36
CA PHE A 319 -36.98 33.00 21.58
C PHE A 319 -37.57 32.58 20.22
N SER A 320 -36.84 32.84 19.15
CA SER A 320 -37.23 32.48 17.79
C SER A 320 -37.09 30.94 17.57
N ARG A 321 -37.70 30.40 16.49
CA ARG A 321 -37.50 29.04 16.10
C ARG A 321 -36.04 28.74 15.79
N MET A 322 -35.30 29.69 15.23
CA MET A 322 -33.88 29.57 14.92
C MET A 322 -33.02 29.46 16.17
N ASP A 323 -33.37 30.23 17.24
CA ASP A 323 -32.63 30.19 18.50
C ASP A 323 -32.76 28.81 19.16
N ILE A 324 -33.95 28.22 19.16
CA ILE A 324 -34.16 26.86 19.69
C ILE A 324 -33.38 25.83 18.88
N SER A 325 -33.46 25.89 17.55
CA SER A 325 -32.64 25.00 16.69
C SER A 325 -31.15 25.18 16.96
N ALA A 326 -30.69 26.41 17.11
CA ALA A 326 -29.28 26.74 17.37
C ALA A 326 -28.79 26.15 18.72
N ILE A 327 -29.62 26.11 19.76
CA ILE A 327 -29.25 25.49 21.05
C ILE A 327 -28.94 24.00 20.85
N PHE A 328 -29.80 23.25 20.14
CA PHE A 328 -29.60 21.83 19.88
C PHE A 328 -28.42 21.57 18.94
N LEU A 329 -28.23 22.41 17.91
CA LEU A 329 -27.07 22.31 17.00
C LEU A 329 -25.76 22.57 17.75
N TRP A 330 -25.70 23.61 18.61
CA TRP A 330 -24.53 23.85 19.46
C TRP A 330 -24.23 22.67 20.39
N GLN A 331 -25.28 22.02 20.92
CA GLN A 331 -25.13 20.82 21.73
C GLN A 331 -24.47 19.68 20.94
N GLY A 332 -24.95 19.44 19.71
CA GLY A 332 -24.33 18.47 18.81
C GLY A 332 -22.88 18.80 18.46
N THR A 333 -22.60 20.07 18.20
CA THR A 333 -21.23 20.55 17.90
C THR A 333 -20.28 20.32 19.09
N ILE A 334 -20.73 20.60 20.33
CA ILE A 334 -19.92 20.37 21.53
C ILE A 334 -19.56 18.88 21.66
N VAL A 335 -20.56 17.99 21.50
CA VAL A 335 -20.34 16.54 21.60
C VAL A 335 -19.44 16.07 20.44
N LEU A 336 -19.60 16.60 19.23
CA LEU A 336 -18.78 16.29 18.09
C LEU A 336 -17.31 16.68 18.30
N VAL A 337 -17.06 17.94 18.71
CA VAL A 337 -15.69 18.43 18.93
C VAL A 337 -15.01 17.63 20.06
N ALA A 338 -15.71 17.39 21.15
CA ALA A 338 -15.20 16.54 22.24
C ALA A 338 -14.95 15.10 21.76
N GLY A 339 -15.86 14.54 20.93
CA GLY A 339 -15.74 13.21 20.37
C GLY A 339 -14.54 13.07 19.42
N ILE A 340 -14.33 14.05 18.52
CA ILE A 340 -13.19 14.07 17.61
C ILE A 340 -11.88 14.20 18.39
N THR A 341 -11.78 15.14 19.33
CA THR A 341 -10.53 15.36 20.09
C THR A 341 -10.15 14.16 20.93
N ILE A 342 -11.08 13.63 21.70
CA ILE A 342 -10.85 12.42 22.51
C ILE A 342 -10.60 11.22 21.61
N GLY A 343 -11.39 11.04 20.54
CA GLY A 343 -11.24 9.97 19.57
C GLY A 343 -9.88 9.99 18.87
N SER A 344 -9.39 11.17 18.51
CA SER A 344 -8.06 11.33 17.92
C SER A 344 -6.93 10.97 18.89
N LEU A 345 -7.07 11.31 20.18
CA LEU A 345 -6.12 10.91 21.22
C LEU A 345 -6.11 9.39 21.42
N PHE A 346 -7.29 8.78 21.47
CA PHE A 346 -7.41 7.31 21.55
C PHE A 346 -6.85 6.64 20.29
N ALA A 347 -7.08 7.21 19.10
CA ALA A 347 -6.52 6.73 17.86
C ALA A 347 -4.98 6.77 17.87
N ALA A 348 -4.39 7.90 18.28
CA ALA A 348 -2.94 8.03 18.39
C ALA A 348 -2.35 7.02 19.38
N SER A 349 -2.96 6.89 20.56
CA SER A 349 -2.55 5.91 21.56
C SER A 349 -2.68 4.48 21.03
N GLY A 350 -3.80 4.15 20.39
CA GLY A 350 -4.05 2.83 19.80
C GLY A 350 -3.07 2.51 18.69
N THR A 351 -2.80 3.44 17.77
CA THR A 351 -1.81 3.29 16.70
C THR A 351 -0.42 3.08 17.28
N TYR A 352 -0.05 3.82 18.32
CA TYR A 352 1.24 3.66 19.01
C TYR A 352 1.36 2.29 19.68
N LEU A 353 0.34 1.84 20.40
CA LEU A 353 0.34 0.51 21.03
C LEU A 353 0.45 -0.61 20.00
N ILE A 354 -0.24 -0.49 18.87
CA ILE A 354 -0.18 -1.46 17.78
C ILE A 354 1.21 -1.48 17.14
N SER A 355 1.84 -0.32 16.96
CA SER A 355 3.20 -0.25 16.41
C SER A 355 4.27 -0.95 17.27
N MET A 356 3.99 -1.17 18.55
CA MET A 356 4.89 -1.92 19.46
C MET A 356 4.70 -3.43 19.39
N ILE A 357 3.64 -3.91 18.75
CA ILE A 357 3.38 -5.36 18.67
C ILE A 357 4.35 -5.98 17.65
N PRO A 358 5.23 -6.91 18.06
CA PRO A 358 6.10 -7.63 17.13
C PRO A 358 5.24 -8.56 16.27
N LEU A 359 5.05 -8.21 15.02
CA LEU A 359 4.19 -8.95 14.10
C LEU A 359 5.05 -9.62 13.03
N ARG A 360 5.46 -10.84 13.31
CA ARG A 360 6.06 -11.73 12.32
C ARG A 360 4.94 -12.50 11.60
N ILE A 361 4.35 -11.91 10.57
CA ILE A 361 3.39 -12.63 9.71
C ILE A 361 4.18 -13.67 8.92
N ARG A 362 4.30 -14.87 9.50
CA ARG A 362 4.99 -15.99 8.87
C ARG A 362 4.32 -16.30 7.53
N GLY A 363 4.98 -15.93 6.45
CA GLY A 363 4.54 -16.32 5.10
C GLY A 363 4.38 -15.19 4.10
N ILE A 364 4.16 -13.94 4.51
CA ILE A 364 3.95 -12.80 3.61
C ILE A 364 4.99 -11.70 3.87
N PHE A 365 5.08 -11.20 5.11
CA PHE A 365 6.00 -10.11 5.47
C PHE A 365 6.83 -10.47 6.72
N SER A 366 8.11 -10.09 6.71
CA SER A 366 9.03 -10.23 7.85
C SER A 366 9.34 -8.84 8.37
N THR A 367 8.54 -8.35 9.33
CA THR A 367 8.79 -7.09 10.03
C THR A 367 8.97 -7.35 11.52
N ASP A 368 9.85 -6.60 12.17
CA ASP A 368 10.06 -6.71 13.61
C ASP A 368 8.94 -6.05 14.43
N SER A 369 8.19 -5.12 13.81
CA SER A 369 7.06 -4.42 14.42
C SER A 369 5.92 -4.22 13.41
N PHE A 370 4.74 -3.93 13.92
CA PHE A 370 3.59 -3.61 13.07
C PHE A 370 3.81 -2.26 12.38
N VAL A 371 3.80 -2.27 11.03
CA VAL A 371 4.02 -1.06 10.25
C VAL A 371 2.75 -0.22 10.23
N VAL A 372 2.84 1.02 10.70
CA VAL A 372 1.76 2.00 10.72
C VAL A 372 2.20 3.29 10.04
N ASN A 373 1.30 3.94 9.33
CA ASN A 373 1.56 5.25 8.73
C ASN A 373 0.88 6.36 9.54
N TRP A 374 1.67 7.33 10.01
CA TRP A 374 1.21 8.50 10.74
C TRP A 374 0.88 9.62 9.76
N ASP A 375 -0.31 9.54 9.12
CA ASP A 375 -0.76 10.57 8.18
C ASP A 375 -1.93 11.38 8.78
N LEU A 376 -1.79 12.70 8.80
CA LEU A 376 -2.83 13.62 9.25
C LEU A 376 -4.13 13.52 8.43
N ASN A 377 -4.02 13.09 7.18
CA ASN A 377 -5.18 12.91 6.32
C ASN A 377 -6.19 11.90 6.90
N HIS A 378 -5.73 10.88 7.63
CA HIS A 378 -6.63 9.92 8.29
C HIS A 378 -7.51 10.60 9.33
N TYR A 379 -6.95 11.52 10.10
CA TYR A 379 -7.68 12.30 11.12
C TYR A 379 -8.66 13.29 10.49
N LEU A 380 -8.27 13.94 9.39
CA LEU A 380 -9.14 14.84 8.65
C LEU A 380 -10.36 14.13 8.06
N TRP A 381 -10.14 13.00 7.39
CA TRP A 381 -11.23 12.20 6.83
C TRP A 381 -12.17 11.65 7.90
N ALA A 382 -11.63 11.11 9.00
CA ALA A 382 -12.42 10.66 10.13
C ALA A 382 -13.30 11.78 10.70
N SER A 383 -12.72 12.96 10.87
CA SER A 383 -13.43 14.15 11.39
C SER A 383 -14.52 14.64 10.44
N CYS A 384 -14.26 14.63 9.13
CA CYS A 384 -15.23 15.03 8.10
C CYS A 384 -16.44 14.07 8.08
N ILE A 385 -16.19 12.78 8.10
CA ILE A 385 -17.23 11.75 8.12
C ILE A 385 -18.06 11.86 9.41
N ALA A 386 -17.40 11.97 10.57
CA ALA A 386 -18.08 12.14 11.84
C ALA A 386 -18.95 13.42 11.87
N PHE A 387 -18.44 14.53 11.31
CA PHE A 387 -19.19 15.78 11.18
C PHE A 387 -20.48 15.58 10.38
N VAL A 388 -20.41 14.93 9.21
CA VAL A 388 -21.59 14.69 8.35
C VAL A 388 -22.66 13.91 9.11
N PHE A 389 -22.31 12.78 9.73
CA PHE A 389 -23.26 11.94 10.45
C PHE A 389 -23.87 12.65 11.66
N VAL A 390 -23.05 13.34 12.45
CA VAL A 390 -23.52 14.07 13.64
C VAL A 390 -24.38 15.27 13.24
N ALA A 391 -24.02 16.01 12.19
CA ALA A 391 -24.81 17.12 11.70
C ALA A 391 -26.21 16.67 11.27
N VAL A 392 -26.31 15.58 10.51
CA VAL A 392 -27.61 15.00 10.12
C VAL A 392 -28.39 14.51 11.34
N ALA A 393 -27.74 13.80 12.26
CA ALA A 393 -28.35 13.27 13.46
C ALA A 393 -28.90 14.32 14.41
N THR A 394 -28.26 15.50 14.45
CA THR A 394 -28.70 16.61 15.32
C THR A 394 -29.71 17.55 14.67
N TRP A 395 -29.60 17.73 13.34
CA TRP A 395 -30.44 18.66 12.59
C TRP A 395 -31.93 18.31 12.57
N ILE A 396 -32.26 17.02 12.43
CA ILE A 396 -33.66 16.55 12.39
C ILE A 396 -34.38 16.80 13.72
N PRO A 397 -33.83 16.36 14.90
CA PRO A 397 -34.44 16.65 16.19
C PRO A 397 -34.48 18.15 16.51
N ALA A 398 -33.42 18.91 16.16
CA ALA A 398 -33.39 20.36 16.35
C ALA A 398 -34.52 21.09 15.63
N ARG A 399 -34.81 20.67 14.37
CA ARG A 399 -35.95 21.22 13.61
C ARG A 399 -37.30 20.83 14.23
N ARG A 400 -37.44 19.63 14.77
CA ARG A 400 -38.67 19.19 15.47
C ARG A 400 -38.87 20.01 16.73
N ALA A 401 -37.83 20.22 17.53
CA ALA A 401 -37.87 21.07 18.73
C ALA A 401 -38.32 22.52 18.42
N ALA A 402 -37.83 23.08 17.33
CA ALA A 402 -38.17 24.44 16.92
C ALA A 402 -39.62 24.63 16.47
N ARG A 403 -40.34 23.58 16.09
CA ARG A 403 -41.73 23.62 15.62
C ARG A 403 -42.75 23.39 16.75
N ILE A 404 -42.32 23.21 18.00
CA ILE A 404 -43.20 23.03 19.14
C ILE A 404 -44.01 24.33 19.38
N GLU A 405 -45.35 24.21 19.47
CA GLU A 405 -46.28 25.31 19.70
C GLU A 405 -46.48 25.51 21.20
N PRO A 406 -46.12 26.69 21.78
CA PRO A 406 -46.21 26.93 23.22
C PRO A 406 -47.65 26.85 23.76
N ALA A 407 -48.62 27.35 22.99
CA ALA A 407 -50.03 27.43 23.41
C ALA A 407 -50.66 26.05 23.64
N LYS A 408 -50.28 25.03 22.86
CA LYS A 408 -50.82 23.66 22.97
C LYS A 408 -50.33 22.97 24.26
N ILE A 409 -49.05 23.13 24.57
CA ILE A 409 -48.42 22.47 25.72
C ILE A 409 -48.84 23.09 27.06
N ILE A 410 -48.95 24.39 27.12
CA ILE A 410 -49.39 25.08 28.36
C ILE A 410 -50.84 24.73 28.66
N ARG A 411 -51.70 24.51 27.66
CA ARG A 411 -53.12 24.12 27.82
C ARG A 411 -53.30 22.63 28.24
N GLU A 412 -52.39 21.74 27.86
CA GLU A 412 -52.45 20.32 28.25
C GLU A 412 -51.88 20.07 29.67
N THR A 413 -51.21 21.04 30.27
CA THR A 413 -50.61 20.94 31.61
C THR A 413 -51.38 21.68 32.70
N LEU A 414 -52.41 22.44 32.34
CA LEU A 414 -53.43 23.00 33.22
C LEU A 414 -54.68 22.12 33.31
#